data_e0425f395c13d0c29759c2439d5f1be5
#
_entry.id   e0425f395c13d0c29759c2439d5f1be5
#
_cell.length_a   1.000
_cell.length_b   1.000
_cell.length_c   1.000
_cell.angle_alpha   90.00
_cell.angle_beta   90.00
_cell.angle_gamma   90.00
#
_symmetry.space_group_name_H-M   'P 1'
#
loop_
_entity.id
_entity.type
_entity.pdbx_description
1 polymer ?
#
loop_
_entity_poly.entity_id
_entity_poly.type
_entity_poly.pdbx_seq_one_letter_code
_entity_poly.pdbx_strand_id
1 'polypeptide(L)'
;MKRKLMICAMALCICAGLTGNTGEVCVWASEGSSSDAVRIGALKGPTAMGMAQLLDDENYEFSLAASPDEIVPMIVQGQVDVAAVPSNLASVLYQKTDKNVSVLAVNTLGVLYLVENGDSIQSVDDLKGKTIYASGKGATPEYALNSVLKSNGLDPEKDVTIEYKSEHAEVVAALAEDQTAVGLLPQPFVTTALMKNENLRVALDLNELWESSATDGSRLVTGVV
;
A
#
# COMPACT_ATOMS: atom_id res chain seq x y z
N MET A 1 -32.38 33.77 -9.07
CA MET A 1 -33.86 33.55 -9.03
C MET A 1 -34.19 32.41 -9.99
N LYS A 2 -34.63 31.28 -9.48
CA LYS A 2 -35.69 30.36 -9.93
C LYS A 2 -35.47 29.01 -9.22
N ARG A 3 -36.19 28.88 -8.10
CA ARG A 3 -36.42 27.62 -7.37
C ARG A 3 -37.24 26.69 -8.29
N LYS A 4 -36.79 25.46 -8.48
CA LYS A 4 -37.67 24.36 -8.96
C LYS A 4 -37.96 23.47 -7.79
N LEU A 5 -39.18 23.57 -7.32
CA LEU A 5 -39.86 22.66 -6.41
C LEU A 5 -40.15 21.38 -7.18
N MET A 6 -39.72 20.24 -6.68
CA MET A 6 -40.11 18.94 -7.21
C MET A 6 -41.06 18.28 -6.22
N ILE A 7 -42.29 18.17 -6.66
CA ILE A 7 -43.44 17.61 -5.90
C ILE A 7 -43.34 16.10 -5.90
N CYS A 8 -43.29 15.51 -4.71
CA CYS A 8 -43.52 14.06 -4.50
C CYS A 8 -45.01 13.75 -4.71
N ALA A 9 -45.33 12.99 -5.73
CA ALA A 9 -46.64 12.42 -5.92
C ALA A 9 -46.71 11.07 -5.18
N MET A 10 -47.41 11.04 -4.06
CA MET A 10 -47.79 9.86 -3.32
C MET A 10 -49.00 9.22 -4.03
N ALA A 11 -48.79 8.14 -4.75
CA ALA A 11 -49.87 7.34 -5.32
C ALA A 11 -50.32 6.27 -4.30
N LEU A 12 -51.43 6.53 -3.64
CA LEU A 12 -52.16 5.59 -2.77
C LEU A 12 -53.01 4.71 -3.65
N CYS A 13 -52.63 3.45 -3.90
CA CYS A 13 -53.50 2.45 -4.53
C CYS A 13 -54.21 1.65 -3.45
N ILE A 14 -55.50 1.97 -3.25
CA ILE A 14 -56.45 1.13 -2.50
C ILE A 14 -57.02 0.13 -3.52
N CYS A 15 -56.73 -1.14 -3.40
CA CYS A 15 -57.48 -2.21 -4.07
C CYS A 15 -58.34 -2.94 -3.07
N ALA A 16 -59.64 -2.72 -3.18
CA ALA A 16 -60.65 -3.55 -2.54
C ALA A 16 -61.12 -4.62 -3.53
N GLY A 17 -60.92 -5.87 -3.16
CA GLY A 17 -61.85 -6.95 -3.18
C GLY A 17 -62.25 -7.66 -4.47
N LEU A 18 -62.02 -8.96 -4.43
CA LEU A 18 -62.86 -10.12 -4.79
C LEU A 18 -62.47 -10.94 -6.02
N THR A 19 -62.10 -12.20 -5.68
CA THR A 19 -62.30 -13.48 -6.37
C THR A 19 -61.44 -13.86 -7.56
N GLY A 20 -60.71 -14.98 -7.38
CA GLY A 20 -60.34 -15.88 -8.49
C GLY A 20 -58.83 -16.13 -8.65
N ASN A 21 -58.32 -17.04 -7.88
CA ASN A 21 -57.32 -18.06 -8.17
C ASN A 21 -56.48 -17.92 -9.46
N THR A 22 -55.28 -17.39 -9.36
CA THR A 22 -53.99 -17.85 -9.91
C THR A 22 -52.90 -16.92 -9.36
N GLY A 23 -51.97 -17.51 -8.58
CA GLY A 23 -50.93 -16.74 -7.91
C GLY A 23 -49.84 -16.25 -8.91
N GLU A 24 -49.94 -15.01 -9.30
CA GLU A 24 -48.75 -14.27 -9.75
C GLU A 24 -48.23 -13.40 -8.61
N VAL A 25 -47.24 -13.94 -7.91
CA VAL A 25 -46.46 -13.18 -6.99
C VAL A 25 -45.60 -12.22 -7.83
N CYS A 26 -46.02 -10.98 -7.94
CA CYS A 26 -45.16 -9.92 -8.42
C CYS A 26 -44.03 -9.72 -7.39
N VAL A 27 -42.98 -10.47 -7.55
CA VAL A 27 -41.69 -10.14 -6.90
C VAL A 27 -41.21 -8.84 -7.55
N TRP A 28 -41.42 -7.74 -6.87
CA TRP A 28 -40.67 -6.53 -7.16
C TRP A 28 -39.22 -6.82 -6.80
N ALA A 29 -38.44 -7.25 -7.79
CA ALA A 29 -37.01 -7.19 -7.68
C ALA A 29 -36.68 -5.72 -7.45
N SER A 30 -36.24 -5.37 -6.25
CA SER A 30 -35.48 -4.19 -5.98
C SER A 30 -34.27 -4.30 -6.89
N GLU A 31 -34.23 -3.53 -7.96
CA GLU A 31 -33.01 -3.25 -8.65
C GLU A 31 -32.10 -2.44 -7.69
N GLY A 32 -31.46 -3.17 -6.77
CA GLY A 32 -30.25 -2.70 -6.14
C GLY A 32 -29.24 -2.58 -7.28
N SER A 33 -28.87 -1.38 -7.65
CA SER A 33 -27.67 -1.11 -8.41
C SER A 33 -26.48 -1.59 -7.54
N SER A 34 -26.19 -2.87 -7.59
CA SER A 34 -24.86 -3.36 -7.28
C SER A 34 -24.02 -2.98 -8.49
N SER A 35 -23.13 -2.04 -8.36
CA SER A 35 -22.03 -1.98 -9.30
C SER A 35 -21.32 -3.33 -9.20
N ASP A 36 -21.33 -4.12 -10.26
CA ASP A 36 -20.63 -5.42 -10.31
C ASP A 36 -19.10 -5.22 -10.28
N ALA A 37 -18.62 -3.99 -10.10
CA ALA A 37 -17.22 -3.63 -10.06
C ALA A 37 -16.54 -4.19 -8.79
N VAL A 38 -15.41 -4.84 -8.98
CA VAL A 38 -14.55 -5.32 -7.89
C VAL A 38 -13.87 -4.13 -7.22
N ARG A 39 -14.06 -3.97 -5.92
CA ARG A 39 -13.47 -2.88 -5.14
C ARG A 39 -12.04 -3.23 -4.74
N ILE A 40 -11.08 -2.42 -5.19
CA ILE A 40 -9.65 -2.64 -4.96
C ILE A 40 -9.10 -1.56 -4.05
N GLY A 41 -8.52 -1.96 -2.92
CA GLY A 41 -7.74 -1.09 -2.06
C GLY A 41 -6.25 -1.21 -2.38
N ALA A 42 -5.50 -0.11 -2.41
CA ALA A 42 -4.06 -0.17 -2.61
C ALA A 42 -3.34 0.91 -1.82
N LEU A 43 -2.14 0.59 -1.31
CA LEU A 43 -1.27 1.61 -0.74
C LEU A 43 -0.56 2.39 -1.86
N LYS A 44 -0.53 3.72 -1.71
CA LYS A 44 0.23 4.62 -2.61
C LYS A 44 1.68 4.18 -2.68
N GLY A 45 2.17 3.92 -3.88
CA GLY A 45 3.54 3.48 -4.12
C GLY A 45 3.62 2.18 -4.94
N PRO A 46 4.63 1.33 -4.69
CA PRO A 46 4.91 0.15 -5.53
C PRO A 46 3.74 -0.81 -5.68
N THR A 47 3.01 -1.07 -4.58
CA THR A 47 1.89 -2.01 -4.58
C THR A 47 0.72 -1.55 -5.46
N ALA A 48 0.38 -0.24 -5.42
CA ALA A 48 -0.63 0.32 -6.31
C ALA A 48 -0.14 0.33 -7.77
N MET A 49 1.13 0.64 -8.01
CA MET A 49 1.72 0.63 -9.35
C MET A 49 1.68 -0.74 -10.01
N GLY A 50 1.82 -1.82 -9.24
CA GLY A 50 1.68 -3.19 -9.75
C GLY A 50 0.28 -3.50 -10.29
N MET A 51 -0.72 -2.66 -10.00
CA MET A 51 -2.09 -2.79 -10.46
C MET A 51 -2.52 -1.66 -11.43
N ALA A 52 -1.59 -0.82 -11.87
CA ALA A 52 -1.89 0.39 -12.65
C ALA A 52 -2.66 0.11 -13.96
N GLN A 53 -2.45 -1.06 -14.57
CA GLN A 53 -3.17 -1.44 -15.80
C GLN A 53 -4.67 -1.67 -15.60
N LEU A 54 -5.13 -1.85 -14.36
CA LEU A 54 -6.54 -2.05 -14.04
C LEU A 54 -7.28 -0.74 -13.74
N LEU A 55 -6.55 0.39 -13.60
CA LEU A 55 -7.13 1.67 -13.17
C LEU A 55 -8.16 2.26 -14.17
N ASP A 56 -8.01 1.97 -15.45
CA ASP A 56 -8.88 2.48 -16.51
C ASP A 56 -10.00 1.49 -16.90
N ASP A 57 -10.13 0.37 -16.19
CA ASP A 57 -11.12 -0.67 -16.45
C ASP A 57 -12.35 -0.48 -15.56
N GLU A 58 -13.51 -0.30 -16.18
CA GLU A 58 -14.80 -0.05 -15.49
C GLU A 58 -15.26 -1.20 -14.57
N ASN A 59 -14.65 -2.38 -14.69
CA ASN A 59 -14.91 -3.51 -13.81
C ASN A 59 -14.26 -3.38 -12.43
N TYR A 60 -13.42 -2.36 -12.22
CA TYR A 60 -12.70 -2.15 -10.97
C TYR A 60 -12.92 -0.75 -10.40
N GLU A 61 -13.12 -0.68 -9.09
CA GLU A 61 -13.20 0.56 -8.33
C GLU A 61 -12.01 0.66 -7.37
N PHE A 62 -11.16 1.69 -7.53
CA PHE A 62 -9.94 1.85 -6.76
C PHE A 62 -10.08 2.83 -5.61
N SER A 63 -9.57 2.43 -4.44
CA SER A 63 -9.36 3.26 -3.26
C SER A 63 -7.87 3.26 -2.88
N LEU A 64 -7.24 4.44 -2.87
CA LEU A 64 -5.83 4.59 -2.54
C LEU A 64 -5.67 5.10 -1.11
N ALA A 65 -4.97 4.33 -0.29
CA ALA A 65 -4.61 4.68 1.08
C ALA A 65 -3.15 5.17 1.17
N ALA A 66 -2.87 6.10 2.08
CA ALA A 66 -1.51 6.60 2.30
C ALA A 66 -0.69 5.70 3.24
N SER A 67 -1.36 5.01 4.16
CA SER A 67 -0.73 4.21 5.21
C SER A 67 -1.44 2.88 5.48
N PRO A 68 -0.76 1.92 6.13
CA PRO A 68 -1.38 0.69 6.60
C PRO A 68 -2.57 0.92 7.55
N ASP A 69 -2.53 1.98 8.35
CA ASP A 69 -3.60 2.31 9.30
C ASP A 69 -4.91 2.70 8.62
N GLU A 70 -4.83 3.19 7.38
CA GLU A 70 -6.00 3.51 6.56
C GLU A 70 -6.57 2.27 5.84
N ILE A 71 -5.70 1.42 5.26
CA ILE A 71 -6.15 0.30 4.41
C ILE A 71 -6.64 -0.91 5.24
N VAL A 72 -6.05 -1.16 6.41
CA VAL A 72 -6.42 -2.31 7.25
C VAL A 72 -7.89 -2.27 7.68
N PRO A 73 -8.45 -1.14 8.16
CA PRO A 73 -9.88 -1.05 8.44
C PRO A 73 -10.76 -1.31 7.23
N MET A 74 -10.39 -0.86 6.05
CA MET A 74 -11.15 -1.07 4.81
C MET A 74 -11.28 -2.56 4.48
N ILE A 75 -10.20 -3.32 4.66
CA ILE A 75 -10.18 -4.77 4.44
C ILE A 75 -11.03 -5.50 5.48
N VAL A 76 -10.80 -5.19 6.76
CA VAL A 76 -11.48 -5.86 7.88
C VAL A 76 -13.00 -5.59 7.86
N GLN A 77 -13.43 -4.41 7.40
CA GLN A 77 -14.83 -4.02 7.30
C GLN A 77 -15.48 -4.45 5.97
N GLY A 78 -14.74 -5.11 5.08
CA GLY A 78 -15.25 -5.54 3.77
C GLY A 78 -15.62 -4.39 2.84
N GLN A 79 -14.95 -3.25 2.98
CA GLN A 79 -15.10 -2.10 2.09
C GLN A 79 -14.38 -2.30 0.75
N VAL A 80 -13.42 -3.22 0.69
CA VAL A 80 -12.70 -3.66 -0.49
C VAL A 80 -12.74 -5.17 -0.61
N ASP A 81 -12.75 -5.68 -1.83
CA ASP A 81 -12.78 -7.10 -2.16
C ASP A 81 -11.37 -7.65 -2.37
N VAL A 82 -10.48 -6.81 -2.88
CA VAL A 82 -9.07 -7.10 -3.15
C VAL A 82 -8.22 -5.96 -2.59
N ALA A 83 -7.03 -6.29 -2.07
CA ALA A 83 -6.12 -5.26 -1.59
C ALA A 83 -4.67 -5.54 -1.98
N ALA A 84 -3.98 -4.52 -2.49
CA ALA A 84 -2.54 -4.53 -2.73
C ALA A 84 -1.81 -3.91 -1.54
N VAL A 85 -1.10 -4.74 -0.77
CA VAL A 85 -0.51 -4.39 0.53
C VAL A 85 0.94 -4.88 0.66
N PRO A 86 1.73 -4.32 1.59
CA PRO A 86 3.03 -4.87 1.96
C PRO A 86 2.92 -6.35 2.37
N SER A 87 3.90 -7.16 1.97
CA SER A 87 3.84 -8.62 2.12
C SER A 87 3.66 -9.10 3.56
N ASN A 88 4.29 -8.43 4.54
CA ASN A 88 4.12 -8.75 5.96
C ASN A 88 2.70 -8.47 6.46
N LEU A 89 2.00 -7.50 5.86
CA LEU A 89 0.64 -7.13 6.27
C LEU A 89 -0.36 -8.23 5.95
N ALA A 90 -0.12 -9.05 4.93
CA ALA A 90 -0.95 -10.21 4.62
C ALA A 90 -1.07 -11.18 5.80
N SER A 91 0.03 -11.47 6.50
CA SER A 91 0.01 -12.34 7.69
C SER A 91 -0.72 -11.69 8.87
N VAL A 92 -0.59 -10.38 9.04
CA VAL A 92 -1.32 -9.61 10.07
C VAL A 92 -2.82 -9.64 9.79
N LEU A 93 -3.22 -9.42 8.52
CA LEU A 93 -4.61 -9.47 8.08
C LEU A 93 -5.19 -10.86 8.24
N TYR A 94 -4.45 -11.90 7.87
CA TYR A 94 -4.87 -13.29 8.05
C TYR A 94 -5.25 -13.60 9.50
N GLN A 95 -4.48 -13.09 10.47
CA GLN A 95 -4.81 -13.26 11.89
C GLN A 95 -6.00 -12.38 12.32
N LYS A 96 -6.06 -11.13 11.88
CA LYS A 96 -7.11 -10.17 12.27
C LYS A 96 -8.48 -10.49 11.70
N THR A 97 -8.54 -11.22 10.59
CA THR A 97 -9.78 -11.61 9.90
C THR A 97 -10.19 -13.05 10.17
N ASP A 98 -9.65 -13.68 11.22
CA ASP A 98 -9.90 -15.10 11.51
C ASP A 98 -9.67 -16.01 10.29
N LYS A 99 -8.58 -15.74 9.54
CA LYS A 99 -8.14 -16.48 8.34
C LYS A 99 -9.06 -16.31 7.11
N ASN A 100 -9.86 -15.25 7.07
CA ASN A 100 -10.78 -14.98 5.95
C ASN A 100 -10.14 -14.19 4.79
N VAL A 101 -8.81 -14.05 4.75
CA VAL A 101 -8.10 -13.48 3.61
C VAL A 101 -7.13 -14.51 3.02
N SER A 102 -6.87 -14.39 1.72
CA SER A 102 -5.92 -15.22 1.00
C SER A 102 -5.03 -14.36 0.13
N VAL A 103 -3.75 -14.73 0.01
CA VAL A 103 -2.85 -14.09 -0.96
C VAL A 103 -3.13 -14.70 -2.33
N LEU A 104 -3.46 -13.84 -3.29
CA LEU A 104 -3.73 -14.21 -4.68
C LEU A 104 -2.45 -14.22 -5.52
N ALA A 105 -1.59 -13.22 -5.31
CA ALA A 105 -0.36 -13.08 -6.07
C ALA A 105 0.67 -12.23 -5.33
N VAL A 106 1.94 -12.40 -5.71
CA VAL A 106 3.01 -11.44 -5.44
C VAL A 106 2.98 -10.42 -6.57
N ASN A 107 2.79 -9.14 -6.24
CA ASN A 107 2.73 -8.08 -7.24
C ASN A 107 3.94 -7.15 -7.23
N THR A 108 4.79 -7.22 -6.20
CA THR A 108 5.97 -6.36 -6.09
C THR A 108 7.14 -7.14 -5.49
N LEU A 109 8.26 -7.14 -6.21
CA LEU A 109 9.53 -7.72 -5.76
C LEU A 109 10.58 -6.62 -5.64
N GLY A 110 11.39 -6.65 -4.57
CA GLY A 110 12.46 -5.70 -4.33
C GLY A 110 11.96 -4.26 -4.17
N VAL A 111 12.48 -3.35 -4.99
CA VAL A 111 12.15 -1.91 -5.14
C VAL A 111 12.51 -1.01 -3.96
N LEU A 112 13.30 -1.49 -3.00
CA LEU A 112 13.78 -0.70 -1.85
C LEU A 112 15.24 -0.31 -2.02
N TYR A 113 15.55 0.96 -1.79
CA TYR A 113 16.88 1.52 -1.99
C TYR A 113 17.26 2.45 -0.85
N LEU A 114 18.55 2.48 -0.51
CA LEU A 114 19.12 3.52 0.33
C LEU A 114 19.68 4.62 -0.57
N VAL A 115 19.21 5.83 -0.34
CA VAL A 115 19.57 7.05 -1.10
C VAL A 115 20.34 7.99 -0.18
N GLU A 116 21.45 8.53 -0.63
CA GLU A 116 22.23 9.53 0.12
C GLU A 116 22.47 10.79 -0.69
N ASN A 117 22.89 11.85 0.00
CA ASN A 117 23.45 13.05 -0.60
C ASN A 117 24.99 12.93 -0.57
N GLY A 118 25.61 12.87 -1.75
CA GLY A 118 27.06 12.64 -1.86
C GLY A 118 27.44 11.19 -2.19
N ASP A 119 28.57 10.72 -1.67
CA ASP A 119 29.18 9.42 -2.02
C ASP A 119 29.82 8.70 -0.83
N SER A 120 29.33 8.93 0.37
CA SER A 120 29.92 8.42 1.61
C SER A 120 29.59 6.94 1.90
N ILE A 121 28.52 6.41 1.30
CA ILE A 121 28.04 5.05 1.52
C ILE A 121 28.41 4.16 0.34
N GLN A 122 29.35 3.26 0.53
CA GLN A 122 29.78 2.28 -0.47
C GLN A 122 29.42 0.84 -0.07
N SER A 123 29.14 0.63 1.23
CA SER A 123 28.79 -0.65 1.81
C SER A 123 27.82 -0.48 2.98
N VAL A 124 27.27 -1.58 3.49
CA VAL A 124 26.38 -1.56 4.66
C VAL A 124 27.13 -1.06 5.91
N ASP A 125 28.42 -1.33 6.03
CA ASP A 125 29.25 -0.88 7.17
C ASP A 125 29.33 0.64 7.29
N ASP A 126 29.24 1.36 6.18
CA ASP A 126 29.27 2.83 6.15
C ASP A 126 28.00 3.47 6.73
N LEU A 127 26.95 2.68 6.95
CA LEU A 127 25.73 3.13 7.61
C LEU A 127 25.93 3.32 9.12
N LYS A 128 27.01 2.80 9.70
CA LYS A 128 27.26 2.92 11.15
C LYS A 128 27.35 4.38 11.58
N GLY A 129 26.55 4.73 12.60
CA GLY A 129 26.43 6.10 13.12
C GLY A 129 25.60 7.05 12.25
N LYS A 130 25.04 6.59 11.14
CA LYS A 130 24.19 7.41 10.27
C LYS A 130 22.75 7.47 10.77
N THR A 131 22.07 8.56 10.39
CA THR A 131 20.61 8.68 10.51
C THR A 131 19.98 8.18 9.20
N ILE A 132 19.06 7.24 9.31
CA ILE A 132 18.29 6.68 8.18
C ILE A 132 16.85 7.14 8.31
N TYR A 133 16.41 8.00 7.41
CA TYR A 133 15.00 8.36 7.29
C TYR A 133 14.24 7.26 6.54
N ALA A 134 13.18 6.77 7.12
CA ALA A 134 12.37 5.71 6.54
C ALA A 134 10.87 6.04 6.66
N SER A 135 10.03 5.28 5.97
CA SER A 135 8.58 5.25 6.21
C SER A 135 8.09 3.81 6.22
N GLY A 136 6.83 3.61 6.58
CA GLY A 136 6.26 2.27 6.66
C GLY A 136 6.73 1.50 7.89
N LYS A 137 6.75 2.15 9.06
CA LYS A 137 6.97 1.46 10.34
C LYS A 137 5.93 0.35 10.52
N GLY A 138 6.35 -0.84 10.93
CA GLY A 138 5.50 -2.03 11.01
C GLY A 138 5.21 -2.70 9.66
N ALA A 139 5.83 -2.23 8.56
CA ALA A 139 5.66 -2.78 7.23
C ALA A 139 6.99 -3.35 6.68
N THR A 140 6.93 -3.98 5.50
CA THR A 140 8.07 -4.67 4.88
C THR A 140 9.35 -3.84 4.81
N PRO A 141 9.34 -2.51 4.54
CA PRO A 141 10.58 -1.72 4.51
C PRO A 141 11.38 -1.78 5.81
N GLU A 142 10.71 -1.69 6.97
CA GLU A 142 11.39 -1.79 8.27
C GLU A 142 12.04 -3.15 8.47
N TYR A 143 11.29 -4.23 8.21
CA TYR A 143 11.81 -5.58 8.40
C TYR A 143 12.94 -5.91 7.43
N ALA A 144 12.85 -5.46 6.19
CA ALA A 144 13.90 -5.63 5.19
C ALA A 144 15.19 -4.91 5.59
N LEU A 145 15.10 -3.63 5.97
CA LEU A 145 16.24 -2.86 6.44
C LEU A 145 16.90 -3.52 7.67
N ASN A 146 16.10 -3.87 8.67
CA ASN A 146 16.59 -4.49 9.90
C ASN A 146 17.27 -5.85 9.63
N SER A 147 16.74 -6.63 8.69
CA SER A 147 17.34 -7.89 8.27
C SER A 147 18.68 -7.69 7.59
N VAL A 148 18.75 -6.76 6.64
CA VAL A 148 19.99 -6.44 5.92
C VAL A 148 21.07 -5.90 6.88
N LEU A 149 20.71 -4.99 7.78
CA LEU A 149 21.64 -4.49 8.80
C LEU A 149 22.22 -5.64 9.65
N LYS A 150 21.34 -6.49 10.21
CA LYS A 150 21.75 -7.61 11.07
C LYS A 150 22.60 -8.65 10.34
N SER A 151 22.27 -9.00 9.11
CA SER A 151 23.06 -9.95 8.32
C SER A 151 24.44 -9.44 7.95
N ASN A 152 24.63 -8.10 7.97
CA ASN A 152 25.93 -7.45 7.80
C ASN A 152 26.60 -7.03 9.12
N GLY A 153 26.10 -7.52 10.27
CA GLY A 153 26.74 -7.32 11.57
C GLY A 153 26.42 -6.00 12.26
N LEU A 154 25.49 -5.21 11.76
CA LEU A 154 25.02 -3.97 12.38
C LEU A 154 23.76 -4.20 13.21
N ASP A 155 23.75 -3.65 14.43
CA ASP A 155 22.56 -3.63 15.29
C ASP A 155 21.69 -2.42 14.93
N PRO A 156 20.47 -2.61 14.38
CA PRO A 156 19.62 -1.50 13.97
C PRO A 156 19.18 -0.59 15.13
N GLU A 157 19.30 -1.04 16.38
CA GLU A 157 18.94 -0.24 17.55
C GLU A 157 20.12 0.52 18.17
N LYS A 158 21.37 0.18 17.80
CA LYS A 158 22.58 0.75 18.40
C LYS A 158 23.53 1.40 17.41
N ASP A 159 23.67 0.77 16.21
CA ASP A 159 24.67 1.19 15.24
C ASP A 159 24.18 2.24 14.27
N VAL A 160 22.85 2.41 14.13
CA VAL A 160 22.19 3.42 13.28
C VAL A 160 21.07 4.11 14.04
N THR A 161 20.66 5.29 13.58
CA THR A 161 19.44 5.96 14.05
C THR A 161 18.38 5.88 12.95
N ILE A 162 17.27 5.17 13.17
CA ILE A 162 16.19 5.07 12.18
C ILE A 162 15.04 6.00 12.60
N GLU A 163 14.80 7.03 11.79
CA GLU A 163 13.69 7.96 11.97
C GLU A 163 12.56 7.68 10.99
N TYR A 164 11.38 7.31 11.52
CA TYR A 164 10.22 7.02 10.70
C TYR A 164 9.38 8.26 10.45
N LYS A 165 9.10 8.52 9.17
CA LYS A 165 8.15 9.53 8.68
C LYS A 165 6.81 8.86 8.33
N SER A 166 5.74 9.64 8.25
CA SER A 166 4.40 9.10 7.97
C SER A 166 4.28 8.59 6.53
N GLU A 167 4.92 9.28 5.59
CA GLU A 167 4.87 8.98 4.15
C GLU A 167 6.26 9.02 3.49
N HIS A 168 6.41 8.36 2.36
CA HIS A 168 7.64 8.39 1.56
C HIS A 168 8.01 9.80 1.08
N ALA A 169 7.00 10.64 0.79
CA ALA A 169 7.23 12.03 0.37
C ALA A 169 7.93 12.86 1.45
N GLU A 170 7.67 12.58 2.73
CA GLU A 170 8.35 13.24 3.85
C GLU A 170 9.81 12.78 3.99
N VAL A 171 10.12 11.52 3.66
CA VAL A 171 11.51 11.04 3.59
C VAL A 171 12.27 11.80 2.50
N VAL A 172 11.66 12.00 1.32
CA VAL A 172 12.26 12.81 0.24
C VAL A 172 12.52 14.24 0.69
N ALA A 173 11.60 14.85 1.45
CA ALA A 173 11.78 16.19 1.99
C ALA A 173 12.90 16.25 3.05
N ALA A 174 12.97 15.27 3.94
CA ALA A 174 14.02 15.18 4.96
C ALA A 174 15.43 15.07 4.36
N LEU A 175 15.59 14.32 3.28
CA LEU A 175 16.87 14.23 2.54
C LEU A 175 17.31 15.55 1.91
N ALA A 176 16.37 16.45 1.62
CA ALA A 176 16.68 17.79 1.11
C ALA A 176 17.17 18.73 2.22
N GLU A 177 16.74 18.51 3.45
CA GLU A 177 17.09 19.32 4.63
C GLU A 177 18.37 18.83 5.32
N ASP A 178 18.57 17.52 5.43
CA ASP A 178 19.73 16.90 6.06
C ASP A 178 20.61 16.20 5.01
N GLN A 179 21.70 16.88 4.62
CA GLN A 179 22.64 16.38 3.63
C GLN A 179 23.52 15.22 4.12
N THR A 180 23.47 14.89 5.42
CA THR A 180 24.28 13.81 6.01
C THR A 180 23.48 12.53 6.21
N ALA A 181 22.16 12.61 6.06
CA ALA A 181 21.26 11.49 6.27
C ALA A 181 21.15 10.59 5.04
N VAL A 182 20.69 9.39 5.30
CA VAL A 182 20.37 8.37 4.29
C VAL A 182 18.86 8.17 4.29
N GLY A 183 18.23 8.03 3.14
CA GLY A 183 16.81 7.76 3.03
C GLY A 183 16.53 6.35 2.52
N LEU A 184 15.67 5.61 3.20
CA LEU A 184 15.11 4.36 2.69
C LEU A 184 13.85 4.68 1.88
N LEU A 185 13.93 4.48 0.57
CA LEU A 185 12.85 4.82 -0.36
C LEU A 185 12.56 3.66 -1.32
N PRO A 186 11.29 3.44 -1.65
CA PRO A 186 10.90 2.58 -2.77
C PRO A 186 10.83 3.37 -4.09
N GLN A 187 10.82 2.68 -5.22
CA GLN A 187 10.33 3.29 -6.45
C GLN A 187 8.81 3.55 -6.33
N PRO A 188 8.29 4.66 -6.90
CA PRO A 188 8.96 5.69 -7.72
C PRO A 188 9.57 6.85 -6.91
N PHE A 189 9.56 6.80 -5.58
CA PHE A 189 10.05 7.90 -4.73
C PHE A 189 11.55 8.12 -4.86
N VAL A 190 12.33 7.08 -5.15
CA VAL A 190 13.75 7.22 -5.50
C VAL A 190 13.90 8.13 -6.71
N THR A 191 13.21 7.83 -7.81
CA THR A 191 13.24 8.66 -9.02
C THR A 191 12.81 10.10 -8.71
N THR A 192 11.75 10.27 -7.91
CA THR A 192 11.29 11.60 -7.50
C THR A 192 12.34 12.37 -6.69
N ALA A 193 13.05 11.69 -5.79
CA ALA A 193 14.12 12.30 -4.99
C ALA A 193 15.28 12.75 -5.88
N LEU A 194 15.77 11.87 -6.77
CA LEU A 194 16.86 12.16 -7.69
C LEU A 194 16.53 13.30 -8.66
N MET A 195 15.28 13.40 -9.12
CA MET A 195 14.84 14.51 -9.98
C MET A 195 14.79 15.86 -9.25
N LYS A 196 14.56 15.85 -7.93
CA LYS A 196 14.49 17.07 -7.10
C LYS A 196 15.84 17.57 -6.64
N ASN A 197 16.81 16.67 -6.49
CA ASN A 197 18.14 17.02 -6.01
C ASN A 197 19.18 16.15 -6.73
N GLU A 198 19.95 16.78 -7.62
CA GLU A 198 20.97 16.14 -8.45
C GLU A 198 22.18 15.60 -7.65
N ASN A 199 22.34 16.02 -6.39
CA ASN A 199 23.38 15.50 -5.51
C ASN A 199 23.00 14.18 -4.84
N LEU A 200 21.74 13.77 -4.95
CA LEU A 200 21.30 12.48 -4.43
C LEU A 200 21.70 11.35 -5.38
N ARG A 201 22.07 10.22 -4.81
CA ARG A 201 22.28 8.98 -5.54
C ARG A 201 21.68 7.78 -4.82
N VAL A 202 21.45 6.73 -5.55
CA VAL A 202 21.23 5.40 -4.94
C VAL A 202 22.58 4.91 -4.43
N ALA A 203 22.67 4.76 -3.12
CA ALA A 203 23.89 4.26 -2.47
C ALA A 203 23.89 2.73 -2.43
N LEU A 204 22.77 2.12 -1.99
CA LEU A 204 22.66 0.67 -1.86
C LEU A 204 21.28 0.19 -2.35
N ASP A 205 21.27 -0.99 -2.99
CA ASP A 205 20.05 -1.71 -3.36
C ASP A 205 19.76 -2.78 -2.30
N LEU A 206 18.66 -2.62 -1.55
CA LEU A 206 18.27 -3.58 -0.53
C LEU A 206 17.91 -4.95 -1.10
N ASN A 207 17.47 -5.01 -2.35
CA ASN A 207 17.13 -6.28 -2.98
C ASN A 207 18.40 -7.12 -3.24
N GLU A 208 19.46 -6.49 -3.77
CA GLU A 208 20.76 -7.15 -3.99
C GLU A 208 21.38 -7.58 -2.65
N LEU A 209 21.31 -6.72 -1.63
CA LEU A 209 21.80 -7.03 -0.29
C LEU A 209 21.02 -8.17 0.37
N TRP A 210 19.70 -8.21 0.17
CA TRP A 210 18.87 -9.32 0.63
C TRP A 210 19.26 -10.62 -0.05
N GLU A 211 19.32 -10.64 -1.38
CA GLU A 211 19.67 -11.83 -2.17
C GLU A 211 21.07 -12.35 -1.83
N SER A 212 22.04 -11.47 -1.58
CA SER A 212 23.40 -11.86 -1.17
C SER A 212 23.47 -12.43 0.23
N SER A 213 22.54 -12.06 1.12
CA SER A 213 22.47 -12.55 2.50
C SER A 213 21.61 -13.82 2.62
N ALA A 214 20.71 -14.06 1.68
CA ALA A 214 19.77 -15.18 1.71
C ALA A 214 20.49 -16.49 1.34
N THR A 215 20.55 -17.42 2.29
CA THR A 215 21.17 -18.74 2.07
C THR A 215 20.30 -19.72 1.29
N ASP A 216 19.01 -19.40 1.16
CA ASP A 216 17.98 -20.22 0.50
C ASP A 216 17.61 -19.72 -0.91
N GLY A 217 18.29 -18.65 -1.39
CA GLY A 217 18.00 -18.02 -2.67
C GLY A 217 16.67 -17.24 -2.70
N SER A 218 16.12 -16.89 -1.53
CA SER A 218 14.88 -16.11 -1.45
C SER A 218 15.06 -14.69 -1.99
N ARG A 219 14.01 -14.17 -2.62
CA ARG A 219 13.94 -12.79 -3.09
C ARG A 219 13.12 -11.94 -2.14
N LEU A 220 13.44 -10.65 -2.07
CA LEU A 220 12.68 -9.72 -1.26
C LEU A 220 11.30 -9.48 -1.89
N VAL A 221 10.24 -9.99 -1.24
CA VAL A 221 8.85 -9.74 -1.60
C VAL A 221 8.36 -8.53 -0.81
N THR A 222 8.07 -7.43 -1.49
CA THR A 222 7.63 -6.19 -0.86
C THR A 222 6.13 -5.97 -0.93
N GLY A 223 5.45 -6.56 -1.91
CA GLY A 223 4.01 -6.41 -2.03
C GLY A 223 3.30 -7.66 -2.53
N VAL A 224 2.08 -7.83 -2.03
CA VAL A 224 1.15 -8.90 -2.38
C VAL A 224 -0.27 -8.35 -2.59
N VAL A 225 -1.03 -9.13 -3.31
CA VAL A 225 -2.47 -8.89 -3.52
C VAL A 225 -3.26 -9.99 -2.84
#